data_2c5751c9057e1408f64c82af01035757
#
_entry.id   2c5751c9057e1408f64c82af01035757
#
_cell.length_a   1.000
_cell.length_b   1.000
_cell.length_c   1.000
_cell.angle_alpha   90.00
_cell.angle_beta   90.00
_cell.angle_gamma   90.00
#
_symmetry.space_group_name_H-M   'P 1'
#
loop_
_entity.id
_entity.type
_entity.pdbx_description
1 polymer ?
#
loop_
_entity_poly.entity_id
_entity_poly.type
_entity_poly.pdbx_seq_one_letter_code
_entity_poly.pdbx_strand_id
1 'polypeptide(L)'
;MEQCFELRKDNLQIPCKLCVPDYGEVRRVVLGVHGFSGSMDDEIQAGIAEEMERFYSATLRFDFPAHGINPSDELTLRGCRDTLMTVAEEAKRRFPDVEDLCIFASGFGAYVTLTCLDNLVELPGKVKLVVQTPGLLMHDTLLKMMRTTRETLWAMDTMMSRTKRPIAVTYSFYEELQEHLVLVTHPIPMLILQSDNDAVIRAEHMQNFTRLNEDSKLVTIHGTSHRFMEEGAWDMVLDLTRDWFEFEQVLLADWD
;
A
#
# COMPACT_ATOMS: atom_id res chain seq x y z
N MET A 1 16.91 -11.64 9.12
CA MET A 1 16.23 -12.08 10.39
C MET A 1 14.89 -11.38 10.54
N GLU A 2 13.77 -12.12 10.81
CA GLU A 2 12.42 -11.53 11.02
C GLU A 2 12.10 -11.43 12.52
N GLN A 3 11.59 -10.27 12.94
CA GLN A 3 11.16 -9.97 14.30
C GLN A 3 9.71 -9.47 14.31
N CYS A 4 8.83 -10.13 15.07
CA CYS A 4 7.48 -9.64 15.36
C CYS A 4 7.51 -8.74 16.59
N PHE A 5 6.76 -7.63 16.55
CA PHE A 5 6.61 -6.71 17.66
C PHE A 5 5.30 -5.90 17.53
N GLU A 6 4.95 -5.15 18.54
CA GLU A 6 3.76 -4.29 18.55
C GLU A 6 4.19 -2.84 18.81
N LEU A 7 3.68 -1.92 17.99
CA LEU A 7 3.77 -0.49 18.28
C LEU A 7 2.52 -0.04 19.05
N ARG A 8 2.72 0.86 19.99
CA ARG A 8 1.64 1.49 20.74
C ARG A 8 1.78 3.00 20.66
N LYS A 9 0.75 3.67 20.20
CA LYS A 9 0.66 5.13 20.17
C LYS A 9 -0.79 5.52 20.41
N ASP A 10 -1.04 6.27 21.49
CA ASP A 10 -2.38 6.61 21.94
C ASP A 10 -3.25 5.35 22.13
N ASN A 11 -4.35 5.24 21.38
CA ASN A 11 -5.25 4.08 21.40
C ASN A 11 -4.90 3.03 20.32
N LEU A 12 -3.84 3.25 19.52
CA LEU A 12 -3.44 2.31 18.47
C LEU A 12 -2.58 1.20 19.05
N GLN A 13 -2.88 -0.03 18.65
CA GLN A 13 -2.06 -1.22 18.82
C GLN A 13 -1.77 -1.77 17.43
N ILE A 14 -0.53 -1.69 16.99
CA ILE A 14 -0.14 -1.97 15.61
C ILE A 14 0.78 -3.19 15.59
N PRO A 15 0.27 -4.37 15.22
CA PRO A 15 1.12 -5.52 14.97
C PRO A 15 2.07 -5.25 13.82
N CYS A 16 3.36 -5.53 14.01
CA CYS A 16 4.41 -5.27 13.05
C CYS A 16 5.36 -6.44 12.89
N LYS A 17 5.94 -6.55 11.70
CA LYS A 17 7.06 -7.43 11.39
C LYS A 17 8.20 -6.62 10.78
N LEU A 18 9.37 -6.75 11.37
CA LEU A 18 10.60 -6.18 10.86
C LEU A 18 11.47 -7.30 10.30
N CYS A 19 11.84 -7.21 9.03
CA CYS A 19 12.85 -8.04 8.40
C CYS A 19 14.10 -7.18 8.19
N VAL A 20 15.24 -7.66 8.69
CA VAL A 20 16.54 -6.97 8.55
C VAL A 20 17.52 -7.93 7.89
N PRO A 21 18.31 -7.47 6.93
CA PRO A 21 19.36 -8.27 6.31
C PRO A 21 20.31 -8.91 7.36
N ASP A 22 20.66 -10.15 7.14
CA ASP A 22 21.58 -10.88 8.06
C ASP A 22 23.03 -10.36 7.95
N TYR A 23 23.35 -9.69 6.84
CA TYR A 23 24.70 -9.20 6.53
C TYR A 23 24.65 -7.80 5.91
N GLY A 24 25.71 -7.03 6.13
CA GLY A 24 25.90 -5.69 5.57
C GLY A 24 25.13 -4.60 6.32
N GLU A 25 25.32 -3.38 5.84
CA GLU A 25 24.62 -2.21 6.39
C GLU A 25 23.27 -2.03 5.68
N VAL A 26 22.23 -1.65 6.45
CA VAL A 26 20.93 -1.33 5.89
C VAL A 26 21.03 -0.05 5.06
N ARG A 27 20.75 -0.14 3.77
CA ARG A 27 20.86 0.99 2.82
C ARG A 27 19.57 1.77 2.70
N ARG A 28 18.41 1.09 2.88
CA ARG A 28 17.07 1.70 2.82
C ARG A 28 16.09 0.98 3.72
N VAL A 29 15.01 1.65 4.06
CA VAL A 29 13.90 1.04 4.79
C VAL A 29 12.69 1.01 3.89
N VAL A 30 12.03 -0.15 3.80
CA VAL A 30 10.84 -0.37 3.00
C VAL A 30 9.64 -0.59 3.91
N LEU A 31 8.57 0.17 3.71
CA LEU A 31 7.26 -0.10 4.31
C LEU A 31 6.44 -0.96 3.36
N GLY A 32 5.98 -2.10 3.86
CA GLY A 32 5.01 -2.95 3.17
C GLY A 32 3.59 -2.63 3.63
N VAL A 33 2.77 -2.08 2.73
CA VAL A 33 1.41 -1.59 3.03
C VAL A 33 0.38 -2.41 2.28
N HIS A 34 -0.34 -3.27 3.00
CA HIS A 34 -1.28 -4.24 2.42
C HIS A 34 -2.59 -3.61 1.94
N GLY A 35 -3.33 -4.32 1.08
CA GLY A 35 -4.62 -3.92 0.56
C GLY A 35 -5.81 -4.21 1.49
N PHE A 36 -7.02 -3.85 1.05
CA PHE A 36 -8.27 -4.12 1.79
C PHE A 36 -8.46 -5.62 2.04
N SER A 37 -8.80 -5.99 3.26
CA SER A 37 -8.92 -7.40 3.70
C SER A 37 -7.60 -8.19 3.62
N GLY A 38 -6.48 -7.49 3.44
CA GLY A 38 -5.15 -8.06 3.45
C GLY A 38 -4.53 -8.15 4.84
N SER A 39 -3.22 -8.42 4.89
CA SER A 39 -2.41 -8.43 6.10
C SER A 39 -0.93 -8.24 5.77
N MET A 40 -0.13 -7.98 6.79
CA MET A 40 1.34 -7.96 6.70
C MET A 40 1.94 -9.31 6.25
N ASP A 41 1.16 -10.39 6.31
CA ASP A 41 1.54 -11.75 5.92
C ASP A 41 0.99 -12.16 4.54
N ASP A 42 0.38 -11.25 3.80
CA ASP A 42 -0.01 -11.55 2.43
C ASP A 42 1.25 -11.84 1.59
N GLU A 43 1.12 -12.79 0.66
CA GLU A 43 2.22 -13.28 -0.16
C GLU A 43 3.04 -12.16 -0.80
N ILE A 44 2.37 -11.12 -1.36
CA ILE A 44 3.08 -9.98 -1.97
C ILE A 44 3.93 -9.22 -0.93
N GLN A 45 3.41 -9.02 0.28
CA GLN A 45 4.13 -8.32 1.34
C GLN A 45 5.33 -9.13 1.83
N ALA A 46 5.18 -10.45 1.91
CA ALA A 46 6.28 -11.36 2.25
C ALA A 46 7.33 -11.41 1.14
N GLY A 47 6.91 -11.50 -0.14
CA GLY A 47 7.80 -11.49 -1.30
C GLY A 47 8.61 -10.20 -1.42
N ILE A 48 7.99 -9.04 -1.22
CA ILE A 48 8.72 -7.76 -1.16
C ILE A 48 9.76 -7.77 -0.04
N ALA A 49 9.43 -8.27 1.14
CA ALA A 49 10.38 -8.33 2.25
C ALA A 49 11.58 -9.24 1.93
N GLU A 50 11.32 -10.41 1.35
CA GLU A 50 12.36 -11.36 0.95
C GLU A 50 13.26 -10.78 -0.17
N GLU A 51 12.67 -10.16 -1.18
CA GLU A 51 13.44 -9.54 -2.26
C GLU A 51 14.29 -8.37 -1.74
N MET A 52 13.70 -7.47 -0.95
CA MET A 52 14.40 -6.29 -0.44
C MET A 52 15.52 -6.66 0.54
N GLU A 53 15.41 -7.76 1.29
CA GLU A 53 16.47 -8.27 2.16
C GLU A 53 17.73 -8.60 1.34
N ARG A 54 17.60 -9.18 0.15
CA ARG A 54 18.72 -9.47 -0.77
C ARG A 54 19.47 -8.23 -1.24
N PHE A 55 18.79 -7.06 -1.20
CA PHE A 55 19.34 -5.77 -1.59
C PHE A 55 19.61 -4.85 -0.39
N TYR A 56 19.98 -5.44 0.76
CA TYR A 56 20.38 -4.72 1.97
C TYR A 56 19.35 -3.70 2.46
N SER A 57 18.08 -4.02 2.29
CA SER A 57 16.96 -3.17 2.76
C SER A 57 16.28 -3.82 3.96
N ALA A 58 16.03 -3.04 5.01
CA ALA A 58 15.13 -3.46 6.07
C ALA A 58 13.67 -3.26 5.62
N THR A 59 12.80 -4.22 5.91
CA THR A 59 11.38 -4.12 5.57
C THR A 59 10.52 -4.15 6.81
N LEU A 60 9.66 -3.15 6.98
CA LEU A 60 8.70 -3.03 8.06
C LEU A 60 7.29 -3.21 7.50
N ARG A 61 6.61 -4.27 7.91
CA ARG A 61 5.23 -4.63 7.54
C ARG A 61 4.34 -4.54 8.76
N PHE A 62 3.07 -4.24 8.58
CA PHE A 62 2.13 -4.03 9.68
C PHE A 62 0.69 -4.32 9.25
N ASP A 63 -0.20 -4.50 10.23
CA ASP A 63 -1.63 -4.65 10.00
C ASP A 63 -2.39 -3.37 10.34
N PHE A 64 -3.21 -2.90 9.40
CA PHE A 64 -4.17 -1.83 9.64
C PHE A 64 -5.23 -2.24 10.67
N PRO A 65 -5.92 -1.28 11.34
CA PRO A 65 -7.12 -1.56 12.13
C PRO A 65 -8.12 -2.41 11.35
N ALA A 66 -8.77 -3.36 12.03
CA ALA A 66 -9.70 -4.35 11.47
C ALA A 66 -9.10 -5.33 10.43
N HIS A 67 -7.77 -5.35 10.25
CA HIS A 67 -7.09 -6.23 9.30
C HIS A 67 -6.09 -7.16 10.00
N GLY A 68 -5.78 -8.29 9.35
CA GLY A 68 -4.76 -9.22 9.78
C GLY A 68 -4.99 -9.73 11.20
N ILE A 69 -4.02 -9.51 12.08
CA ILE A 69 -4.06 -9.82 13.51
C ILE A 69 -4.19 -8.56 14.38
N ASN A 70 -4.50 -7.39 13.79
CA ASN A 70 -4.73 -6.17 14.56
C ASN A 70 -5.93 -6.35 15.49
N PRO A 71 -5.81 -6.04 16.80
CA PRO A 71 -6.89 -6.25 17.77
C PRO A 71 -8.06 -5.26 17.63
N SER A 72 -7.89 -4.17 16.88
CA SER A 72 -8.97 -3.21 16.64
C SER A 72 -9.97 -3.75 15.62
N ASP A 73 -11.25 -3.76 15.98
CA ASP A 73 -12.36 -4.11 15.08
C ASP A 73 -12.91 -2.88 14.33
N GLU A 74 -12.48 -1.68 14.69
CA GLU A 74 -12.96 -0.44 14.11
C GLU A 74 -12.12 -0.05 12.90
N LEU A 75 -12.75 0.00 11.73
CA LEU A 75 -12.16 0.47 10.49
C LEU A 75 -12.53 1.95 10.27
N THR A 76 -11.55 2.84 10.39
CA THR A 76 -11.65 4.25 10.01
C THR A 76 -10.48 4.64 9.12
N LEU A 77 -10.68 5.57 8.20
CA LEU A 77 -9.57 6.08 7.38
C LEU A 77 -8.55 6.80 8.24
N ARG A 78 -9.02 7.56 9.24
CA ARG A 78 -8.14 8.21 10.20
C ARG A 78 -7.25 7.20 10.92
N GLY A 79 -7.81 6.11 11.46
CA GLY A 79 -7.04 5.06 12.14
C GLY A 79 -5.99 4.41 11.23
N CYS A 80 -6.34 4.18 9.95
CA CYS A 80 -5.38 3.67 8.97
C CYS A 80 -4.25 4.66 8.68
N ARG A 81 -4.57 5.95 8.52
CA ARG A 81 -3.57 7.02 8.31
C ARG A 81 -2.63 7.16 9.52
N ASP A 82 -3.19 7.22 10.72
CA ASP A 82 -2.41 7.33 11.97
C ASP A 82 -1.51 6.09 12.16
N THR A 83 -2.00 4.90 11.80
CA THR A 83 -1.21 3.67 11.79
C THR A 83 -0.02 3.77 10.83
N LEU A 84 -0.25 4.15 9.56
CA LEU A 84 0.83 4.29 8.57
C LEU A 84 1.87 5.31 9.01
N MET A 85 1.46 6.49 9.48
CA MET A 85 2.37 7.53 9.94
C MET A 85 3.19 7.07 11.15
N THR A 86 2.57 6.37 12.12
CA THR A 86 3.27 5.81 13.28
C THR A 86 4.35 4.82 12.87
N VAL A 87 4.04 3.95 11.90
CA VAL A 87 5.00 2.96 11.38
C VAL A 87 6.13 3.65 10.60
N ALA A 88 5.83 4.69 9.82
CA ALA A 88 6.84 5.45 9.09
C ALA A 88 7.80 6.21 10.04
N GLU A 89 7.28 6.84 11.09
CA GLU A 89 8.07 7.46 12.15
C GLU A 89 8.97 6.44 12.86
N GLU A 90 8.43 5.27 13.18
CA GLU A 90 9.20 4.18 13.81
C GLU A 90 10.30 3.64 12.89
N ALA A 91 10.04 3.53 11.59
CA ALA A 91 11.05 3.14 10.60
C ALA A 91 12.23 4.11 10.63
N LYS A 92 11.98 5.42 10.59
CA LYS A 92 13.03 6.45 10.66
C LYS A 92 13.72 6.48 12.03
N ARG A 93 13.00 6.22 13.12
CA ARG A 93 13.59 6.13 14.47
C ARG A 93 14.56 4.95 14.61
N ARG A 94 14.22 3.80 14.02
CA ARG A 94 15.08 2.59 14.06
C ARG A 94 16.30 2.69 13.15
N PHE A 95 16.15 3.39 12.03
CA PHE A 95 17.17 3.53 11.01
C PHE A 95 17.43 5.02 10.69
N PRO A 96 17.96 5.79 11.67
CA PRO A 96 18.11 7.24 11.53
C PRO A 96 19.11 7.65 10.46
N ASP A 97 20.11 6.81 10.17
CA ASP A 97 21.16 7.07 9.19
C ASP A 97 20.76 6.67 7.76
N VAL A 98 19.61 6.01 7.60
CA VAL A 98 19.09 5.59 6.29
C VAL A 98 18.33 6.75 5.65
N GLU A 99 18.80 7.19 4.49
CA GLU A 99 18.23 8.32 3.76
C GLU A 99 16.86 7.96 3.15
N ASP A 100 16.79 6.84 2.41
CA ASP A 100 15.59 6.46 1.66
C ASP A 100 14.53 5.76 2.52
N LEU A 101 13.32 6.34 2.56
CA LEU A 101 12.10 5.68 3.01
C LEU A 101 11.32 5.21 1.78
N CYS A 102 11.38 3.93 1.49
CA CYS A 102 10.67 3.31 0.38
C CYS A 102 9.31 2.78 0.85
N ILE A 103 8.29 2.90 0.03
CA ILE A 103 6.94 2.42 0.35
C ILE A 103 6.41 1.58 -0.81
N PHE A 104 6.11 0.31 -0.56
CA PHE A 104 5.36 -0.55 -1.47
C PHE A 104 3.93 -0.69 -0.93
N ALA A 105 2.95 -0.20 -1.67
CA ALA A 105 1.58 -0.15 -1.22
C ALA A 105 0.60 -0.74 -2.24
N SER A 106 -0.33 -1.61 -1.79
CA SER A 106 -1.28 -2.32 -2.66
C SER A 106 -2.72 -1.84 -2.43
N GLY A 107 -3.47 -1.61 -3.50
CA GLY A 107 -4.91 -1.39 -3.49
C GLY A 107 -5.39 -0.32 -2.51
N PHE A 108 -6.07 -0.73 -1.43
CA PHE A 108 -6.49 0.15 -0.34
C PHE A 108 -5.30 0.76 0.41
N GLY A 109 -4.24 -0.02 0.65
CA GLY A 109 -3.01 0.51 1.27
C GLY A 109 -2.37 1.60 0.42
N ALA A 110 -2.39 1.46 -0.91
CA ALA A 110 -1.94 2.52 -1.81
C ALA A 110 -2.83 3.78 -1.69
N TYR A 111 -4.15 3.63 -1.60
CA TYR A 111 -5.06 4.74 -1.34
C TYR A 111 -4.72 5.44 -0.01
N VAL A 112 -4.58 4.69 1.10
CA VAL A 112 -4.20 5.27 2.41
C VAL A 112 -2.86 6.00 2.30
N THR A 113 -1.87 5.41 1.64
CA THR A 113 -0.54 6.02 1.44
C THR A 113 -0.66 7.35 0.69
N LEU A 114 -1.43 7.41 -0.39
CA LEU A 114 -1.66 8.63 -1.15
C LEU A 114 -2.35 9.72 -0.32
N THR A 115 -3.26 9.37 0.60
CA THR A 115 -3.89 10.35 1.51
C THR A 115 -2.93 10.91 2.58
N CYS A 116 -1.80 10.24 2.81
CA CYS A 116 -0.77 10.64 3.79
C CYS A 116 0.48 11.24 3.13
N LEU A 117 0.54 11.29 1.79
CA LEU A 117 1.80 11.51 1.09
C LEU A 117 2.44 12.86 1.42
N ASP A 118 1.65 13.92 1.59
CA ASP A 118 2.15 15.23 2.02
C ASP A 118 2.84 15.17 3.39
N ASN A 119 2.31 14.39 4.33
CA ASN A 119 2.92 14.21 5.65
C ASN A 119 4.14 13.27 5.60
N LEU A 120 4.12 12.25 4.74
CA LEU A 120 5.22 11.31 4.58
C LEU A 120 6.47 11.99 4.02
N VAL A 121 6.32 12.91 3.07
CA VAL A 121 7.46 13.66 2.49
C VAL A 121 8.06 14.70 3.44
N GLU A 122 7.39 15.05 4.53
CA GLU A 122 7.93 15.89 5.60
C GLU A 122 8.84 15.12 6.56
N LEU A 123 8.82 13.78 6.54
CA LEU A 123 9.73 12.97 7.33
C LEU A 123 11.17 13.13 6.83
N PRO A 124 12.18 13.01 7.72
CA PRO A 124 13.58 13.12 7.30
C PRO A 124 13.96 12.11 6.22
N GLY A 125 14.62 12.58 5.15
CA GLY A 125 15.11 11.77 4.06
C GLY A 125 14.21 11.80 2.83
N LYS A 126 14.46 10.91 1.89
CA LYS A 126 13.76 10.84 0.61
C LYS A 126 12.69 9.75 0.63
N VAL A 127 11.47 10.07 0.21
CA VAL A 127 10.39 9.10 0.03
C VAL A 127 10.37 8.60 -1.41
N LYS A 128 10.39 7.27 -1.59
CA LYS A 128 10.20 6.59 -2.87
C LYS A 128 8.95 5.72 -2.79
N LEU A 129 8.07 5.81 -3.77
CA LEU A 129 6.75 5.18 -3.72
C LEU A 129 6.52 4.27 -4.92
N VAL A 130 6.08 3.04 -4.62
CA VAL A 130 5.50 2.09 -5.58
C VAL A 130 4.07 1.80 -5.16
N VAL A 131 3.12 2.03 -6.07
CA VAL A 131 1.71 1.73 -5.85
C VAL A 131 1.24 0.65 -6.83
N GLN A 132 0.72 -0.44 -6.28
CA GLN A 132 0.15 -1.54 -7.03
C GLN A 132 -1.37 -1.41 -7.06
N THR A 133 -1.96 -1.29 -8.25
CA THR A 133 -3.41 -1.19 -8.45
C THR A 133 -4.10 -0.27 -7.44
N PRO A 134 -3.70 1.02 -7.34
CA PRO A 134 -4.19 1.93 -6.31
C PRO A 134 -5.69 2.16 -6.41
N GLY A 135 -6.38 2.16 -5.26
CA GLY A 135 -7.82 2.41 -5.16
C GLY A 135 -8.18 3.89 -5.35
N LEU A 136 -8.05 4.44 -6.56
CA LEU A 136 -8.18 5.88 -6.84
C LEU A 136 -9.56 6.47 -6.50
N LEU A 137 -10.63 5.71 -6.70
CA LEU A 137 -11.99 6.04 -6.25
C LEU A 137 -12.43 4.99 -5.23
N MET A 138 -11.80 5.03 -4.05
CA MET A 138 -11.92 3.95 -3.06
C MET A 138 -13.36 3.76 -2.56
N HIS A 139 -14.14 4.83 -2.41
CA HIS A 139 -15.56 4.75 -2.04
C HIS A 139 -16.39 3.95 -3.05
N ASP A 140 -16.20 4.17 -4.37
CA ASP A 140 -16.90 3.39 -5.41
C ASP A 140 -16.41 1.95 -5.48
N THR A 141 -15.09 1.76 -5.32
CA THR A 141 -14.46 0.45 -5.30
C THR A 141 -14.98 -0.39 -4.14
N LEU A 142 -15.13 0.22 -2.97
CA LEU A 142 -15.67 -0.42 -1.77
C LEU A 142 -17.10 -0.93 -2.01
N LEU A 143 -18.01 -0.10 -2.53
CA LEU A 143 -19.38 -0.50 -2.83
C LEU A 143 -19.46 -1.68 -3.82
N LYS A 144 -18.61 -1.67 -4.86
CA LYS A 144 -18.51 -2.79 -5.81
C LYS A 144 -18.02 -4.07 -5.15
N MET A 145 -16.96 -3.99 -4.34
CA MET A 145 -16.42 -5.15 -3.60
C MET A 145 -17.46 -5.73 -2.64
N MET A 146 -18.25 -4.88 -2.00
CA MET A 146 -19.33 -5.28 -1.11
C MET A 146 -20.59 -5.74 -1.86
N ARG A 147 -20.69 -5.49 -3.17
CA ARG A 147 -21.90 -5.71 -3.99
C ARG A 147 -23.12 -5.04 -3.38
N THR A 148 -22.99 -3.78 -3.03
CA THR A 148 -24.02 -2.98 -2.38
C THR A 148 -24.12 -1.60 -3.01
N THR A 149 -25.11 -0.81 -2.60
CA THR A 149 -25.25 0.60 -2.98
C THR A 149 -25.05 1.50 -1.76
N ARG A 150 -24.82 2.79 -2.01
CA ARG A 150 -24.71 3.81 -0.97
C ARG A 150 -25.95 3.82 -0.07
N GLU A 151 -27.15 3.79 -0.68
CA GLU A 151 -28.43 3.83 0.03
C GLU A 151 -28.61 2.61 0.93
N THR A 152 -28.19 1.42 0.45
CA THR A 152 -28.26 0.19 1.26
C THR A 152 -27.28 0.25 2.43
N LEU A 153 -26.06 0.70 2.21
CA LEU A 153 -25.06 0.84 3.28
C LEU A 153 -25.53 1.89 4.30
N TRP A 154 -26.09 3.03 3.84
CA TRP A 154 -26.67 4.04 4.71
C TRP A 154 -27.82 3.50 5.57
N ALA A 155 -28.73 2.73 4.98
CA ALA A 155 -29.88 2.17 5.70
C ALA A 155 -29.47 1.09 6.72
N MET A 156 -28.40 0.35 6.45
CA MET A 156 -27.90 -0.72 7.32
C MET A 156 -26.88 -0.22 8.35
N ASP A 157 -26.34 0.99 8.13
CA ASP A 157 -25.24 1.62 8.84
C ASP A 157 -23.93 0.81 8.83
N THR A 158 -24.00 -0.49 9.05
CA THR A 158 -22.85 -1.39 9.05
C THR A 158 -23.13 -2.64 8.23
N MET A 159 -22.18 -3.02 7.38
CA MET A 159 -22.25 -4.25 6.58
C MET A 159 -20.89 -4.98 6.60
N MET A 160 -20.93 -6.31 6.57
CA MET A 160 -19.72 -7.11 6.41
C MET A 160 -19.27 -7.14 4.95
N SER A 161 -17.98 -6.92 4.71
CA SER A 161 -17.39 -7.07 3.38
C SER A 161 -17.49 -8.54 2.91
N ARG A 162 -17.56 -8.72 1.57
CA ARG A 162 -17.63 -10.08 0.95
C ARG A 162 -16.25 -10.56 0.49
N THR A 163 -15.26 -10.29 1.29
CA THR A 163 -13.87 -10.68 1.02
C THR A 163 -13.50 -11.97 1.76
N LYS A 164 -12.34 -12.55 1.46
CA LYS A 164 -11.84 -13.78 2.12
C LYS A 164 -11.71 -13.60 3.64
N ARG A 165 -11.36 -12.38 4.08
CA ARG A 165 -11.35 -11.96 5.49
C ARG A 165 -12.41 -10.86 5.64
N PRO A 166 -13.63 -11.18 6.08
CA PRO A 166 -14.70 -10.19 6.18
C PRO A 166 -14.37 -9.10 7.21
N ILE A 167 -14.64 -7.85 6.84
CA ILE A 167 -14.43 -6.66 7.68
C ILE A 167 -15.76 -5.94 7.79
N ALA A 168 -16.08 -5.44 8.98
CA ALA A 168 -17.22 -4.55 9.20
C ALA A 168 -16.93 -3.18 8.57
N VAL A 169 -17.81 -2.77 7.67
CA VAL A 169 -17.72 -1.48 6.97
C VAL A 169 -18.91 -0.64 7.40
N THR A 170 -18.64 0.52 8.01
CA THR A 170 -19.66 1.46 8.42
C THR A 170 -19.96 2.48 7.32
N TYR A 171 -21.14 3.10 7.38
CA TYR A 171 -21.45 4.21 6.47
C TYR A 171 -20.53 5.43 6.72
N SER A 172 -20.13 5.68 7.97
CA SER A 172 -19.18 6.74 8.30
C SER A 172 -17.80 6.51 7.64
N PHE A 173 -17.30 5.28 7.60
CA PHE A 173 -16.07 4.97 6.87
C PHE A 173 -16.21 5.25 5.37
N TYR A 174 -17.36 4.91 4.77
CA TYR A 174 -17.63 5.24 3.37
C TYR A 174 -17.61 6.77 3.13
N GLU A 175 -18.17 7.58 4.05
CA GLU A 175 -18.13 9.05 3.96
C GLU A 175 -16.71 9.58 4.07
N GLU A 176 -15.88 9.06 4.99
CA GLU A 176 -14.45 9.41 5.05
C GLU A 176 -13.73 9.18 3.72
N LEU A 177 -14.04 8.08 3.01
CA LEU A 177 -13.45 7.81 1.69
C LEU A 177 -13.90 8.80 0.61
N GLN A 178 -15.12 9.35 0.70
CA GLN A 178 -15.62 10.37 -0.22
C GLN A 178 -14.98 11.74 0.01
N GLU A 179 -14.63 12.05 1.25
CA GLU A 179 -14.00 13.32 1.63
C GLU A 179 -12.52 13.38 1.27
N HIS A 180 -11.85 12.21 1.13
CA HIS A 180 -10.43 12.12 0.89
C HIS A 180 -10.11 11.57 -0.51
N LEU A 181 -10.15 12.46 -1.49
CA LEU A 181 -9.87 12.10 -2.88
C LEU A 181 -8.36 12.08 -3.14
N VAL A 182 -7.90 11.02 -3.83
CA VAL A 182 -6.49 10.85 -4.23
C VAL A 182 -6.25 11.00 -5.73
N LEU A 183 -7.30 11.25 -6.51
CA LEU A 183 -7.21 11.56 -7.94
C LEU A 183 -6.82 13.04 -8.13
N VAL A 184 -5.65 13.39 -7.63
CA VAL A 184 -5.07 14.73 -7.59
C VAL A 184 -3.59 14.67 -7.97
N THR A 185 -2.93 15.82 -8.10
CA THR A 185 -1.46 15.89 -8.23
C THR A 185 -0.81 15.60 -6.87
N HIS A 186 0.22 14.78 -6.87
CA HIS A 186 0.99 14.39 -5.69
C HIS A 186 2.40 15.00 -5.70
N PRO A 187 3.05 15.17 -4.52
CA PRO A 187 4.28 15.93 -4.37
C PRO A 187 5.53 15.23 -4.90
N ILE A 188 5.46 13.92 -5.16
CA ILE A 188 6.59 13.12 -5.65
C ILE A 188 6.18 12.20 -6.80
N PRO A 189 7.11 11.87 -7.70
CA PRO A 189 6.89 10.82 -8.68
C PRO A 189 6.73 9.45 -8.01
N MET A 190 6.01 8.54 -8.65
CA MET A 190 5.81 7.17 -8.18
C MET A 190 5.85 6.16 -9.32
N LEU A 191 6.20 4.92 -9.01
CA LEU A 191 5.95 3.80 -9.90
C LEU A 191 4.53 3.28 -9.67
N ILE A 192 3.76 3.20 -10.75
CA ILE A 192 2.38 2.72 -10.73
C ILE A 192 2.35 1.38 -11.47
N LEU A 193 2.02 0.30 -10.77
CA LEU A 193 1.88 -1.03 -11.34
C LEU A 193 0.38 -1.34 -11.54
N GLN A 194 -0.02 -1.57 -12.79
CA GLN A 194 -1.41 -1.81 -13.15
C GLN A 194 -1.55 -3.11 -13.94
N SER A 195 -2.61 -3.86 -13.65
CA SER A 195 -3.03 -5.02 -14.42
C SER A 195 -3.90 -4.59 -15.61
N ASP A 196 -3.76 -5.24 -16.76
CA ASP A 196 -4.63 -4.98 -17.91
C ASP A 196 -6.02 -5.63 -17.80
N ASN A 197 -6.18 -6.69 -16.97
CA ASN A 197 -7.44 -7.36 -16.68
C ASN A 197 -7.98 -7.06 -15.27
N ASP A 198 -7.73 -5.84 -14.76
CA ASP A 198 -8.21 -5.44 -13.44
C ASP A 198 -9.72 -5.24 -13.42
N ALA A 199 -10.44 -6.16 -12.78
CA ALA A 199 -11.89 -6.08 -12.60
C ALA A 199 -12.32 -5.07 -11.51
N VAL A 200 -11.38 -4.57 -10.72
CA VAL A 200 -11.62 -3.69 -9.56
C VAL A 200 -11.35 -2.23 -9.93
N ILE A 201 -10.18 -1.96 -10.48
CA ILE A 201 -9.73 -0.61 -10.85
C ILE A 201 -9.89 -0.39 -12.36
N ARG A 202 -10.57 0.67 -12.75
CA ARG A 202 -10.80 0.99 -14.17
C ARG A 202 -9.57 1.64 -14.80
N ALA A 203 -9.19 1.20 -15.99
CA ALA A 203 -8.08 1.78 -16.76
C ALA A 203 -8.24 3.30 -17.00
N GLU A 204 -9.48 3.79 -17.17
CA GLU A 204 -9.77 5.22 -17.34
C GLU A 204 -9.32 6.05 -16.13
N HIS A 205 -9.59 5.56 -14.90
CA HIS A 205 -9.16 6.26 -13.68
C HIS A 205 -7.63 6.32 -13.61
N MET A 206 -6.96 5.25 -14.03
CA MET A 206 -5.51 5.20 -14.06
C MET A 206 -4.92 6.18 -15.08
N GLN A 207 -5.48 6.29 -16.27
CA GLN A 207 -5.07 7.27 -17.27
C GLN A 207 -5.22 8.70 -16.76
N ASN A 208 -6.33 9.03 -16.08
CA ASN A 208 -6.53 10.34 -15.49
C ASN A 208 -5.52 10.62 -14.38
N PHE A 209 -5.24 9.63 -13.52
CA PHE A 209 -4.26 9.74 -12.45
C PHE A 209 -2.85 10.01 -13.00
N THR A 210 -2.44 9.28 -14.04
CA THR A 210 -1.14 9.47 -14.68
C THR A 210 -0.99 10.83 -15.34
N ARG A 211 -2.06 11.37 -15.93
CA ARG A 211 -2.04 12.74 -16.49
C ARG A 211 -1.86 13.82 -15.43
N LEU A 212 -2.38 13.60 -14.22
CA LEU A 212 -2.20 14.53 -13.09
C LEU A 212 -0.81 14.40 -12.44
N ASN A 213 -0.12 13.29 -12.69
CA ASN A 213 1.16 12.93 -12.09
C ASN A 213 2.16 12.53 -13.19
N GLU A 214 2.46 13.47 -14.10
CA GLU A 214 3.22 13.24 -15.34
C GLU A 214 4.66 12.73 -15.08
N ASP A 215 5.25 13.07 -13.95
CA ASP A 215 6.58 12.60 -13.53
C ASP A 215 6.57 11.15 -13.03
N SER A 216 5.38 10.57 -12.86
CA SER A 216 5.22 9.18 -12.41
C SER A 216 5.29 8.20 -13.58
N LYS A 217 5.75 6.97 -13.30
CA LYS A 217 5.87 5.90 -14.29
C LYS A 217 4.73 4.91 -14.16
N LEU A 218 3.89 4.79 -15.18
CA LEU A 218 2.89 3.72 -15.27
C LEU A 218 3.48 2.53 -16.03
N VAL A 219 3.42 1.34 -15.41
CA VAL A 219 3.74 0.06 -16.03
C VAL A 219 2.49 -0.82 -15.98
N THR A 220 2.03 -1.25 -17.16
CA THR A 220 0.93 -2.21 -17.28
C THR A 220 1.51 -3.61 -17.44
N ILE A 221 1.15 -4.51 -16.51
CA ILE A 221 1.56 -5.91 -16.55
C ILE A 221 0.45 -6.69 -17.25
N HIS A 222 0.75 -7.16 -18.45
CA HIS A 222 -0.21 -7.80 -19.34
C HIS A 222 -0.55 -9.23 -18.92
N GLY A 223 -1.77 -9.66 -19.21
CA GLY A 223 -2.25 -11.00 -18.92
C GLY A 223 -2.50 -11.26 -17.43
N THR A 224 -2.52 -10.20 -16.61
CA THR A 224 -2.65 -10.33 -15.15
C THR A 224 -3.98 -9.80 -14.65
N SER A 225 -4.41 -10.31 -13.49
CA SER A 225 -5.59 -9.85 -12.75
C SER A 225 -5.18 -8.88 -11.63
N HIS A 226 -6.16 -8.30 -10.94
CA HIS A 226 -5.96 -7.31 -9.86
C HIS A 226 -4.89 -7.68 -8.83
N ARG A 227 -4.67 -8.96 -8.57
CA ARG A 227 -3.73 -9.45 -7.54
C ARG A 227 -2.40 -9.95 -8.08
N PHE A 228 -2.20 -9.92 -9.39
CA PHE A 228 -0.99 -10.42 -10.07
C PHE A 228 -0.59 -11.85 -9.65
N MET A 229 -1.58 -12.75 -9.56
CA MET A 229 -1.36 -14.14 -9.14
C MET A 229 -0.94 -15.06 -10.29
N GLU A 230 -0.85 -14.54 -11.48
CA GLU A 230 -0.47 -15.26 -12.69
C GLU A 230 1.04 -15.57 -12.70
N GLU A 231 1.42 -16.65 -13.36
CA GLU A 231 2.82 -17.11 -13.44
C GLU A 231 3.74 -16.01 -13.99
N GLY A 232 4.84 -15.74 -13.31
CA GLY A 232 5.83 -14.72 -13.66
C GLY A 232 5.42 -13.26 -13.34
N ALA A 233 4.15 -12.99 -13.02
CA ALA A 233 3.71 -11.63 -12.72
C ALA A 233 4.37 -11.07 -11.45
N TRP A 234 4.59 -11.93 -10.47
CA TRP A 234 5.22 -11.55 -9.21
C TRP A 234 6.68 -11.19 -9.38
N ASP A 235 7.43 -11.98 -10.13
CA ASP A 235 8.84 -11.71 -10.40
C ASP A 235 8.98 -10.33 -11.06
N MET A 236 8.09 -10.01 -12.00
CA MET A 236 8.04 -8.70 -12.63
C MET A 236 7.73 -7.58 -11.63
N VAL A 237 6.75 -7.76 -10.73
CA VAL A 237 6.43 -6.77 -9.68
C VAL A 237 7.63 -6.54 -8.76
N LEU A 238 8.32 -7.61 -8.36
CA LEU A 238 9.50 -7.54 -7.48
C LEU A 238 10.66 -6.81 -8.17
N ASP A 239 10.98 -7.18 -9.42
CA ASP A 239 12.05 -6.56 -10.21
C ASP A 239 11.80 -5.06 -10.42
N LEU A 240 10.59 -4.69 -10.87
CA LEU A 240 10.21 -3.30 -11.11
C LEU A 240 10.25 -2.47 -9.81
N THR A 241 9.81 -3.06 -8.70
CA THR A 241 9.84 -2.41 -7.38
C THR A 241 11.27 -2.17 -6.92
N ARG A 242 12.14 -3.18 -7.05
CA ARG A 242 13.57 -3.07 -6.75
C ARG A 242 14.22 -1.98 -7.57
N ASP A 243 14.04 -1.99 -8.88
CA ASP A 243 14.67 -1.04 -9.79
C ASP A 243 14.23 0.40 -9.47
N TRP A 244 12.94 0.60 -9.17
CA TRP A 244 12.44 1.90 -8.74
C TRP A 244 13.05 2.39 -7.42
N PHE A 245 13.17 1.51 -6.45
CA PHE A 245 13.77 1.88 -5.16
C PHE A 245 15.27 2.13 -5.25
N GLU A 246 15.97 1.46 -6.18
CA GLU A 246 17.40 1.67 -6.38
C GLU A 246 17.70 2.90 -7.24
N PHE A 247 17.04 3.04 -8.39
CA PHE A 247 17.44 3.97 -9.43
C PHE A 247 16.42 5.06 -9.72
N GLU A 248 15.20 4.99 -9.20
CA GLU A 248 14.03 5.81 -9.58
C GLU A 248 13.76 5.76 -11.09
N GLN A 249 14.20 4.70 -11.71
CA GLN A 249 14.02 4.40 -13.12
C GLN A 249 13.60 2.93 -13.24
N VAL A 250 12.72 2.68 -14.16
CA VAL A 250 12.43 1.32 -14.57
C VAL A 250 13.39 1.04 -15.73
N LEU A 251 14.37 0.18 -15.48
CA LEU A 251 15.19 -0.36 -16.55
C LEU A 251 14.32 -1.36 -17.31
N LEU A 252 13.52 -0.87 -18.23
CA LEU A 252 12.82 -1.72 -19.20
C LEU A 252 13.91 -2.30 -20.11
N ALA A 253 14.53 -3.38 -19.68
CA ALA A 253 15.12 -4.31 -20.62
C ALA A 253 13.94 -4.87 -21.43
N ASP A 254 13.90 -4.51 -22.70
CA ASP A 254 13.04 -5.03 -23.78
C ASP A 254 12.08 -6.17 -23.37
N TRP A 255 10.94 -5.80 -22.79
CA TRP A 255 9.80 -6.71 -22.57
C TRP A 255 8.84 -6.50 -23.76
N ASP A 256 9.26 -6.97 -24.94
CA ASP A 256 8.40 -7.17 -26.11
C ASP A 256 7.71 -8.54 -26.04
#